data_3ef86e94ed9438ab1295ef3a2faaa0e1
#
_entry.id   3ef86e94ed9438ab1295ef3a2faaa0e1
#
_cell.length_a   1.000
_cell.length_b   1.000
_cell.length_c   1.000
_cell.angle_alpha   90.00
_cell.angle_beta   90.00
_cell.angle_gamma   90.00
#
_symmetry.space_group_name_H-M   'P 1'
#
loop_
_entity.id
_entity.type
_entity.pdbx_description
1 polymer ?
#
loop_
_entity_poly.entity_id
_entity_poly.type
_entity_poly.pdbx_seq_one_letter_code
_entity_poly.pdbx_strand_id
1 'polypeptide(L)'
;VELRKAEDLEQDFDGLVLPGGESTVQSRLLKELSMFEPLKEKIEEGLPVLATCAGLILLAQNVSNDEKRGFATLPVTVKRNAYGRQLGSFYYEGGIKGIGTYPMEFIRAPYIESVGDDVEILAEVEEKIVGVAYKNQLAFSFHPELTGNDKIHERFLELIKVSNN
;
A
#
# COMPACT_ATOMS: atom_id res chain seq x y z
N VAL A 1 0.10 17.27 3.38
CA VAL A 1 0.45 17.91 2.10
C VAL A 1 0.17 16.94 0.96
N GLU A 2 -0.44 17.41 -0.10
CA GLU A 2 -0.62 16.62 -1.32
C GLU A 2 0.55 16.86 -2.26
N LEU A 3 1.14 15.77 -2.77
CA LEU A 3 2.21 15.84 -3.75
C LEU A 3 1.61 15.78 -5.15
N ARG A 4 1.70 16.87 -5.89
CA ARG A 4 1.08 17.01 -7.22
C ARG A 4 2.10 17.28 -8.34
N LYS A 5 3.31 17.68 -8.00
CA LYS A 5 4.38 18.02 -8.94
C LYS A 5 5.75 17.79 -8.30
N ALA A 6 6.79 17.74 -9.12
CA ALA A 6 8.15 17.42 -8.65
C ALA A 6 8.65 18.38 -7.55
N GLU A 7 8.31 19.65 -7.63
CA GLU A 7 8.72 20.65 -6.65
C GLU A 7 8.15 20.38 -5.25
N ASP A 8 7.01 19.69 -5.16
CA ASP A 8 6.42 19.32 -3.88
C ASP A 8 7.31 18.35 -3.09
N LEU A 9 8.21 17.63 -3.76
CA LEU A 9 9.16 16.71 -3.13
C LEU A 9 10.33 17.43 -2.45
N GLU A 10 10.51 18.70 -2.69
CA GLU A 10 11.54 19.52 -2.04
C GLU A 10 11.20 19.83 -0.58
N GLN A 11 9.94 19.68 -0.21
CA GLN A 11 9.49 19.83 1.18
C GLN A 11 9.94 18.65 2.03
N ASP A 12 10.22 18.91 3.30
CA ASP A 12 10.45 17.85 4.27
C ASP A 12 9.14 17.17 4.61
N PHE A 13 9.12 15.84 4.56
CA PHE A 13 8.00 15.04 5.04
C PHE A 13 8.52 13.73 5.63
N ASP A 14 7.81 13.24 6.64
CA ASP A 14 8.26 12.12 7.48
C ASP A 14 7.64 10.78 7.08
N GLY A 15 6.69 10.80 6.19
CA GLY A 15 6.01 9.61 5.70
C GLY A 15 5.24 9.89 4.43
N LEU A 16 4.92 8.82 3.70
CA LEU A 16 4.22 8.88 2.41
C LEU A 16 2.99 7.99 2.45
N VAL A 17 1.86 8.52 2.00
CA VAL A 17 0.65 7.71 1.77
C VAL A 17 0.45 7.55 0.27
N LEU A 18 0.34 6.30 -0.17
CA LEU A 18 -0.01 5.94 -1.53
C LEU A 18 -1.46 5.44 -1.52
N PRO A 19 -2.41 6.30 -1.91
CA PRO A 19 -3.83 5.97 -1.76
C PRO A 19 -4.34 5.02 -2.84
N GLY A 20 -5.57 4.59 -2.69
CA GLY A 20 -6.32 3.88 -3.71
C GLY A 20 -6.52 4.73 -4.97
N GLY A 21 -7.01 4.10 -6.01
CA GLY A 21 -7.23 4.70 -7.32
C GLY A 21 -6.94 3.69 -8.42
N GLU A 22 -6.35 4.12 -9.52
CA GLU A 22 -5.95 3.23 -10.61
C GLU A 22 -4.42 3.26 -10.74
N SER A 23 -3.78 2.11 -10.44
CA SER A 23 -2.32 2.02 -10.32
C SER A 23 -1.58 2.31 -11.63
N THR A 24 -2.14 1.96 -12.77
CA THR A 24 -1.54 2.24 -14.08
C THR A 24 -1.49 3.74 -14.35
N VAL A 25 -2.57 4.44 -14.04
CA VAL A 25 -2.65 5.90 -14.18
C VAL A 25 -1.71 6.57 -13.18
N GLN A 26 -1.70 6.14 -11.93
CA GLN A 26 -0.80 6.66 -10.90
C GLN A 26 0.67 6.52 -11.31
N SER A 27 1.07 5.34 -11.78
CA SER A 27 2.44 5.07 -12.23
C SER A 27 2.83 5.98 -13.40
N ARG A 28 1.94 6.11 -14.38
CA ARG A 28 2.16 6.98 -15.54
C ARG A 28 2.34 8.45 -15.13
N LEU A 29 1.43 8.95 -14.31
CA LEU A 29 1.48 10.35 -13.84
C LEU A 29 2.75 10.63 -13.03
N LEU A 30 3.16 9.73 -12.16
CA LEU A 30 4.39 9.88 -11.40
C LEU A 30 5.61 10.02 -12.32
N LYS A 31 5.65 9.24 -13.40
CA LYS A 31 6.73 9.32 -14.39
C LYS A 31 6.68 10.59 -15.21
N GLU A 32 5.49 10.97 -15.70
CA GLU A 32 5.28 12.20 -16.47
C GLU A 32 5.62 13.46 -15.66
N LEU A 33 5.34 13.45 -14.36
CA LEU A 33 5.62 14.56 -13.46
C LEU A 33 7.03 14.53 -12.86
N SER A 34 7.86 13.59 -13.27
CA SER A 34 9.24 13.40 -12.76
C SER A 34 9.31 13.15 -11.25
N MET A 35 8.28 12.52 -10.69
CA MET A 35 8.20 12.19 -9.26
C MET A 35 8.56 10.72 -8.96
N PHE A 36 8.54 9.86 -9.97
CA PHE A 36 8.68 8.41 -9.77
C PHE A 36 10.03 8.02 -9.16
N GLU A 37 11.13 8.40 -9.80
CA GLU A 37 12.48 8.02 -9.32
C GLU A 37 12.83 8.66 -7.97
N PRO A 38 12.57 9.97 -7.73
CA PRO A 38 12.82 10.54 -6.42
C PRO A 38 12.04 9.88 -5.29
N LEU A 39 10.77 9.54 -5.51
CA LEU A 39 9.95 8.84 -4.50
C LEU A 39 10.47 7.42 -4.27
N LYS A 40 10.82 6.70 -5.33
CA LYS A 40 11.39 5.36 -5.21
C LYS A 40 12.65 5.36 -4.35
N GLU A 41 13.57 6.29 -4.61
CA GLU A 41 14.80 6.44 -3.81
C GLU A 41 14.48 6.71 -2.34
N LYS A 42 13.56 7.60 -2.04
CA LYS A 42 13.15 7.89 -0.66
C LYS A 42 12.59 6.66 0.04
N ILE A 43 11.78 5.86 -0.64
CA ILE A 43 11.24 4.62 -0.09
C ILE A 43 12.36 3.61 0.17
N GLU A 44 13.29 3.44 -0.76
CA GLU A 44 14.44 2.55 -0.61
C GLU A 44 15.37 2.99 0.53
N GLU A 45 15.49 4.28 0.78
CA GLU A 45 16.26 4.86 1.89
C GLU A 45 15.57 4.74 3.25
N GLY A 46 14.33 4.28 3.30
CA GLY A 46 13.62 4.00 4.54
C GLY A 46 12.49 4.96 4.90
N LEU A 47 12.03 5.80 3.98
CA LEU A 47 10.85 6.63 4.20
C LEU A 47 9.65 5.75 4.55
N PRO A 48 8.98 5.98 5.71
CA PRO A 48 7.78 5.23 6.05
C PRO A 48 6.65 5.43 5.01
N VAL A 49 6.04 4.31 4.61
CA VAL A 49 4.98 4.31 3.59
C VAL A 49 3.75 3.57 4.09
N LEU A 50 2.58 4.16 3.88
CA LEU A 50 1.29 3.49 4.00
C LEU A 50 0.67 3.41 2.61
N ALA A 51 0.49 2.20 2.09
CA ALA A 51 -0.08 1.97 0.78
C ALA A 51 -1.39 1.20 0.89
N THR A 52 -2.41 1.62 0.15
CA THR A 52 -3.72 0.98 0.16
C THR A 52 -4.21 0.73 -1.27
N CYS A 53 -4.78 -0.44 -1.51
CA CYS A 53 -5.35 -0.84 -2.80
C CYS A 53 -4.38 -0.61 -3.98
N ALA A 54 -4.60 0.42 -4.80
CA ALA A 54 -3.70 0.77 -5.91
C ALA A 54 -2.27 1.09 -5.42
N GLY A 55 -2.13 1.68 -4.24
CA GLY A 55 -0.82 1.93 -3.63
C GLY A 55 -0.04 0.66 -3.35
N LEU A 56 -0.71 -0.41 -2.91
CA LEU A 56 -0.09 -1.73 -2.75
C LEU A 56 0.45 -2.24 -4.09
N ILE A 57 -0.32 -2.09 -5.17
CA ILE A 57 0.11 -2.50 -6.51
C ILE A 57 1.35 -1.71 -6.95
N LEU A 58 1.41 -0.41 -6.64
CA LEU A 58 2.57 0.42 -6.95
C LEU A 58 3.84 -0.04 -6.23
N LEU A 59 3.74 -0.50 -4.98
CA LEU A 59 4.88 -0.97 -4.21
C LEU A 59 5.33 -2.37 -4.61
N ALA A 60 4.42 -3.21 -5.09
CA ALA A 60 4.67 -4.63 -5.32
C ALA A 60 5.81 -4.89 -6.31
N GLN A 61 6.63 -5.88 -6.01
CA GLN A 61 7.72 -6.31 -6.88
C GLN A 61 7.18 -6.96 -8.16
N ASN A 62 6.09 -7.71 -8.05
CA ASN A 62 5.47 -8.39 -9.19
C ASN A 62 3.94 -8.28 -9.17
N VAL A 63 3.35 -8.24 -10.35
CA VAL A 63 1.91 -8.34 -10.57
C VAL A 63 1.68 -9.56 -11.47
N SER A 64 0.98 -10.59 -10.96
CA SER A 64 0.89 -11.90 -11.65
C SER A 64 0.04 -11.90 -12.92
N ASN A 65 -0.90 -10.97 -13.02
CA ASN A 65 -1.85 -10.90 -14.15
C ASN A 65 -1.74 -9.58 -14.94
N ASP A 66 -0.64 -8.87 -14.81
CA ASP A 66 -0.38 -7.62 -15.54
C ASP A 66 1.12 -7.33 -15.56
N GLU A 67 1.53 -6.34 -16.33
CA GLU A 67 2.90 -5.86 -16.34
C GLU A 67 3.20 -5.04 -15.10
N LYS A 68 4.40 -5.21 -14.56
CA LYS A 68 4.91 -4.42 -13.46
C LYS A 68 5.26 -3.01 -13.93
N ARG A 69 4.70 -1.99 -13.27
CA ARG A 69 4.93 -0.59 -13.62
C ARG A 69 5.25 0.31 -12.42
N GLY A 70 5.25 -0.26 -11.22
CA GLY A 70 5.42 0.49 -9.98
C GLY A 70 6.84 0.53 -9.44
N PHE A 71 6.97 0.96 -8.20
CA PHE A 71 8.26 1.14 -7.52
C PHE A 71 9.04 -0.15 -7.28
N ALA A 72 8.35 -1.27 -7.11
CA ALA A 72 8.95 -2.58 -6.84
C ALA A 72 9.83 -2.62 -5.57
N THR A 73 9.42 -1.90 -4.54
CA THR A 73 10.15 -1.80 -3.27
C THR A 73 9.65 -2.77 -2.20
N LEU A 74 8.51 -3.40 -2.44
CA LEU A 74 7.87 -4.37 -1.54
C LEU A 74 7.94 -5.77 -2.17
N PRO A 75 8.65 -6.72 -1.55
CA PRO A 75 8.87 -8.04 -2.17
C PRO A 75 7.65 -8.95 -2.02
N VAL A 76 6.60 -8.62 -2.73
CA VAL A 76 5.36 -9.41 -2.82
C VAL A 76 4.92 -9.55 -4.28
N THR A 77 4.13 -10.58 -4.54
CA THR A 77 3.42 -10.74 -5.82
C THR A 77 1.95 -10.50 -5.57
N VAL A 78 1.36 -9.56 -6.30
CA VAL A 78 -0.06 -9.24 -6.19
C VAL A 78 -0.82 -9.68 -7.44
N LYS A 79 -2.12 -9.91 -7.26
CA LYS A 79 -3.05 -10.14 -8.35
C LYS A 79 -4.11 -9.04 -8.33
N ARG A 80 -4.26 -8.36 -9.47
CA ARG A 80 -5.23 -7.25 -9.62
C ARG A 80 -6.64 -7.80 -9.83
N ASN A 81 -7.64 -7.06 -9.32
CA ASN A 81 -9.07 -7.38 -9.49
C ASN A 81 -9.40 -8.83 -9.14
N ALA A 82 -8.87 -9.31 -8.02
CA ALA A 82 -8.78 -10.72 -7.69
C ALA A 82 -10.07 -11.34 -7.19
N TYR A 83 -11.06 -10.51 -6.86
CA TYR A 83 -12.33 -10.97 -6.28
C TYR A 83 -13.46 -11.09 -7.32
N GLY A 84 -13.14 -10.90 -8.62
CA GLY A 84 -14.08 -11.05 -9.72
C GLY A 84 -15.06 -9.88 -9.87
N ARG A 85 -15.79 -9.87 -11.02
CA ARG A 85 -16.72 -8.78 -11.35
C ARG A 85 -17.93 -8.71 -10.41
N GLN A 86 -18.36 -9.84 -9.85
CA GLN A 86 -19.55 -9.92 -8.98
C GLN A 86 -19.27 -9.49 -7.55
N LEU A 87 -18.01 -9.51 -7.12
CA LEU A 87 -17.59 -9.12 -5.78
C LEU A 87 -16.70 -7.88 -5.82
N GLY A 88 -17.06 -6.92 -6.70
CA GLY A 88 -16.27 -5.71 -6.88
C GLY A 88 -16.09 -4.87 -5.62
N SER A 89 -17.03 -4.98 -4.67
CA SER A 89 -16.96 -4.29 -3.39
C SER A 89 -17.61 -5.14 -2.31
N PHE A 90 -16.93 -5.28 -1.17
CA PHE A 90 -17.48 -5.99 -0.02
C PHE A 90 -16.84 -5.51 1.28
N TYR A 91 -17.52 -5.80 2.38
CA TYR A 91 -17.10 -5.46 3.74
C TYR A 91 -16.75 -6.74 4.50
N TYR A 92 -15.71 -6.67 5.32
CA TYR A 92 -15.29 -7.78 6.16
C TYR A 92 -14.70 -7.25 7.47
N GLU A 93 -15.06 -7.85 8.59
CA GLU A 93 -14.38 -7.59 9.85
C GLU A 93 -13.38 -8.69 10.14
N GLY A 94 -12.11 -8.35 10.17
CA GLY A 94 -11.03 -9.29 10.34
C GLY A 94 -9.94 -8.81 11.27
N GLY A 95 -9.10 -9.74 11.72
CA GLY A 95 -7.97 -9.43 12.57
C GLY A 95 -6.78 -8.89 11.78
N ILE A 96 -6.16 -7.86 12.33
CA ILE A 96 -4.88 -7.35 11.86
C ILE A 96 -3.87 -7.51 12.99
N LYS A 97 -2.75 -8.17 12.70
CA LYS A 97 -1.69 -8.39 13.68
C LYS A 97 -1.19 -7.06 14.28
N GLY A 98 -1.19 -6.96 15.59
CA GLY A 98 -0.78 -5.75 16.30
C GLY A 98 -1.86 -4.68 16.42
N ILE A 99 -3.03 -4.87 15.81
CA ILE A 99 -4.14 -3.92 15.84
C ILE A 99 -5.40 -4.53 16.44
N GLY A 100 -5.71 -5.80 16.09
CA GLY A 100 -6.94 -6.47 16.49
C GLY A 100 -8.00 -6.43 15.40
N THR A 101 -9.27 -6.63 15.77
CA THR A 101 -10.38 -6.63 14.83
C THR A 101 -10.53 -5.26 14.17
N TYR A 102 -10.65 -5.25 12.85
CA TYR A 102 -10.67 -4.04 12.04
C TYR A 102 -11.71 -4.16 10.91
N PRO A 103 -12.49 -3.10 10.63
CA PRO A 103 -13.42 -3.08 9.52
C PRO A 103 -12.67 -2.86 8.20
N MET A 104 -12.85 -3.77 7.25
CA MET A 104 -12.16 -3.77 5.97
C MET A 104 -13.15 -3.54 4.83
N GLU A 105 -13.00 -2.41 4.12
CA GLU A 105 -13.76 -2.11 2.91
C GLU A 105 -12.92 -2.43 1.69
N PHE A 106 -13.39 -3.37 0.87
CA PHE A 106 -12.73 -3.79 -0.36
C PHE A 106 -13.48 -3.24 -1.56
N ILE A 107 -12.77 -2.56 -2.45
CA ILE A 107 -13.31 -2.03 -3.71
C ILE A 107 -12.41 -2.48 -4.84
N ARG A 108 -12.85 -3.48 -5.62
CA ARG A 108 -12.05 -4.05 -6.72
C ARG A 108 -10.61 -4.34 -6.32
N ALA A 109 -10.47 -4.85 -5.13
CA ALA A 109 -9.18 -4.95 -4.47
C ALA A 109 -8.26 -6.00 -5.11
N PRO A 110 -6.94 -5.78 -5.09
CA PRO A 110 -5.99 -6.84 -5.32
C PRO A 110 -5.92 -7.75 -4.10
N TYR A 111 -5.28 -8.89 -4.23
CA TYR A 111 -4.76 -9.62 -3.07
C TYR A 111 -3.30 -9.98 -3.30
N ILE A 112 -2.61 -10.35 -2.23
CA ILE A 112 -1.20 -10.75 -2.29
C ILE A 112 -1.16 -12.27 -2.42
N GLU A 113 -0.60 -12.76 -3.53
CA GLU A 113 -0.48 -14.20 -3.79
C GLU A 113 0.69 -14.82 -3.04
N SER A 114 1.79 -14.10 -2.92
CA SER A 114 2.99 -14.59 -2.25
C SER A 114 3.81 -13.44 -1.67
N VAL A 115 4.59 -13.76 -0.65
CA VAL A 115 5.45 -12.81 0.05
C VAL A 115 6.89 -13.33 0.09
N GLY A 116 7.86 -12.41 0.08
CA GLY A 116 9.26 -12.71 0.32
C GLY A 116 9.56 -13.05 1.78
N ASP A 117 10.77 -13.50 2.06
CA ASP A 117 11.16 -14.07 3.37
C ASP A 117 11.04 -13.09 4.54
N ASP A 118 11.32 -11.82 4.31
CA ASP A 118 11.32 -10.80 5.38
C ASP A 118 10.00 -10.03 5.48
N VAL A 119 8.98 -10.42 4.73
CA VAL A 119 7.67 -9.78 4.76
C VAL A 119 6.79 -10.38 5.85
N GLU A 120 6.30 -9.55 6.74
CA GLU A 120 5.35 -9.97 7.77
C GLU A 120 3.92 -9.89 7.26
N ILE A 121 3.17 -10.99 7.38
CA ILE A 121 1.75 -11.03 7.04
C ILE A 121 0.97 -10.46 8.23
N LEU A 122 0.21 -9.39 8.00
CA LEU A 122 -0.58 -8.72 9.03
C LEU A 122 -2.05 -9.14 9.01
N ALA A 123 -2.60 -9.45 7.85
CA ALA A 123 -4.02 -9.75 7.72
C ALA A 123 -4.29 -10.72 6.57
N GLU A 124 -5.23 -11.63 6.81
CA GLU A 124 -5.75 -12.58 5.81
C GLU A 124 -7.26 -12.59 5.84
N VAL A 125 -7.88 -12.71 4.68
CA VAL A 125 -9.32 -12.86 4.51
C VAL A 125 -9.57 -14.01 3.57
N GLU A 126 -10.29 -15.05 4.03
CA GLU A 126 -10.60 -16.25 3.23
C GLU A 126 -9.35 -16.86 2.57
N GLU A 127 -8.28 -17.01 3.33
CA GLU A 127 -6.98 -17.57 2.89
C GLU A 127 -6.19 -16.68 1.94
N LYS A 128 -6.67 -15.44 1.69
CA LYS A 128 -5.94 -14.46 0.87
C LYS A 128 -5.25 -13.45 1.75
N ILE A 129 -4.00 -13.14 1.44
CA ILE A 129 -3.22 -12.13 2.18
C ILE A 129 -3.68 -10.75 1.73
N VAL A 130 -4.10 -9.92 2.69
CA VAL A 130 -4.65 -8.59 2.42
C VAL A 130 -3.92 -7.47 3.17
N GLY A 131 -2.93 -7.81 3.98
CA GLY A 131 -2.11 -6.82 4.68
C GLY A 131 -0.73 -7.35 5.01
N VAL A 132 0.29 -6.54 4.80
CA VAL A 132 1.69 -6.89 5.05
C VAL A 132 2.48 -5.71 5.59
N ALA A 133 3.60 -6.02 6.25
CA ALA A 133 4.63 -5.06 6.63
C ALA A 133 5.99 -5.54 6.14
N TYR A 134 6.79 -4.63 5.64
CA TYR A 134 8.17 -4.89 5.23
C TYR A 134 9.01 -3.64 5.46
N LYS A 135 10.02 -3.73 6.32
CA LYS A 135 10.81 -2.56 6.72
C LYS A 135 9.87 -1.43 7.17
N ASN A 136 9.93 -0.26 6.54
CA ASN A 136 9.08 0.88 6.87
C ASN A 136 7.84 1.00 5.95
N GLN A 137 7.44 -0.10 5.29
CA GLN A 137 6.29 -0.12 4.40
C GLN A 137 5.14 -0.93 5.01
N LEU A 138 3.97 -0.30 5.12
CA LEU A 138 2.71 -0.94 5.48
C LEU A 138 1.81 -0.93 4.25
N ALA A 139 1.29 -2.08 3.86
CA ALA A 139 0.48 -2.17 2.64
C ALA A 139 -0.74 -3.05 2.86
N PHE A 140 -1.90 -2.56 2.42
CA PHE A 140 -3.19 -3.21 2.58
C PHE A 140 -3.97 -3.23 1.26
N SER A 141 -4.74 -4.30 1.06
CA SER A 141 -5.61 -4.43 -0.12
C SER A 141 -6.87 -3.58 -0.04
N PHE A 142 -7.35 -3.31 1.16
CA PHE A 142 -8.60 -2.60 1.44
C PHE A 142 -8.37 -1.10 1.65
N HIS A 143 -9.47 -0.37 1.88
CA HIS A 143 -9.49 1.08 2.03
C HIS A 143 -9.75 1.50 3.48
N PRO A 144 -8.69 1.69 4.32
CA PRO A 144 -8.87 2.14 5.70
C PRO A 144 -9.56 3.49 5.83
N GLU A 145 -9.39 4.36 4.84
CA GLU A 145 -9.95 5.71 4.81
C GLU A 145 -11.48 5.74 4.70
N LEU A 146 -12.09 4.63 4.26
CA LEU A 146 -13.54 4.54 4.11
C LEU A 146 -14.26 4.08 5.38
N THR A 147 -13.50 3.71 6.40
CA THR A 147 -14.05 3.32 7.69
C THR A 147 -13.79 4.42 8.72
N GLY A 148 -14.59 4.50 9.76
CA GLY A 148 -14.35 5.47 10.83
C GLY A 148 -13.29 5.03 11.84
N ASN A 149 -12.47 4.02 11.52
CA ASN A 149 -11.49 3.45 12.43
C ASN A 149 -10.07 3.91 12.05
N ASP A 150 -9.42 4.65 12.95
CA ASP A 150 -8.12 5.26 12.72
C ASP A 150 -6.91 4.40 13.14
N LYS A 151 -7.12 3.17 13.57
CA LYS A 151 -6.03 2.34 14.14
C LYS A 151 -4.88 2.06 13.16
N ILE A 152 -5.16 1.88 11.87
CA ILE A 152 -4.11 1.72 10.86
C ILE A 152 -3.30 3.01 10.71
N HIS A 153 -3.98 4.15 10.64
CA HIS A 153 -3.33 5.47 10.57
C HIS A 153 -2.49 5.76 11.81
N GLU A 154 -3.00 5.42 13.00
CA GLU A 154 -2.24 5.53 14.25
C GLU A 154 -1.00 4.64 14.22
N ARG A 155 -1.13 3.41 13.73
CA ARG A 155 0.01 2.49 13.59
C ARG A 155 1.07 3.05 12.63
N PHE A 156 0.64 3.68 11.56
CA PHE A 156 1.55 4.35 10.61
C PHE A 156 2.27 5.54 11.27
N LEU A 157 1.56 6.35 12.04
CA LEU A 157 2.18 7.47 12.79
C LEU A 157 3.20 6.97 13.81
N GLU A 158 2.96 5.85 14.47
CA GLU A 158 3.93 5.22 15.36
C GLU A 158 5.19 4.78 14.60
N LEU A 159 5.02 4.21 13.41
CA LEU A 159 6.13 3.82 12.54
C LEU A 159 6.99 5.03 12.17
N ILE A 160 6.37 6.15 11.85
CA ILE A 160 7.06 7.41 11.55
C ILE A 160 7.89 7.87 12.75
N LYS A 161 7.32 7.84 13.95
CA LYS A 161 8.03 8.24 15.20
C LYS A 161 9.26 7.38 15.45
N VAL A 162 9.14 6.07 15.28
CA VAL A 162 10.26 5.13 15.48
C VAL A 162 11.35 5.35 14.42
N SER A 163 10.95 5.60 13.19
CA SER A 163 11.86 5.83 12.07
C SER A 163 12.69 7.11 12.21
N ASN A 164 12.14 8.14 12.87
CA ASN A 164 12.79 9.44 13.05
C ASN A 164 13.64 9.54 14.33
N ASN A 165 13.72 8.48 15.10
CA ASN A 165 14.53 8.44 16.32
C ASN A 165 15.92 7.83 16.08
#